data_8fa376151220d60f9b83d09b0f2cb9e7
#
_entry.id   8fa376151220d60f9b83d09b0f2cb9e7
#
_cell.length_a   1.000
_cell.length_b   1.000
_cell.length_c   1.000
_cell.angle_alpha   90.00
_cell.angle_beta   90.00
_cell.angle_gamma   90.00
#
_symmetry.space_group_name_H-M   'P 1'
#
loop_
_entity.id
_entity.type
_entity.pdbx_description
1 polymer ?
#
loop_
_entity_poly.entity_id
_entity_poly.type
_entity_poly.pdbx_seq_one_letter_code
_entity_poly.pdbx_strand_id
1 'polypeptide(L)'
;MLLFSQNIRDGLRFAAWHISEGEAFFRDDLPLSAEEEAEILRHHDPLRSKEWLASRWLLHQLTGHPQRLPIAKDAYSKPFFTGQTGQYCSLSHSRGIVAALLSEHDCGCDIQVLVDKMPRIAPKFMRSDEFEWVQQRPVAEQFLLIHLFWTAKEAMFKAYGQKEVDFKGHLFIDPFVWTTEDTVTTTGYLKKDHVSLKYQLFMGMCADVDQQIAPFMWTVAILAD
;
A
#
# COMPACT_ATOMS: atom_id res chain seq x y z
N MET A 1 4.30 -10.65 13.26
CA MET A 1 4.79 -9.59 14.20
C MET A 1 4.40 -8.20 13.71
N LEU A 2 3.78 -7.37 14.56
CA LEU A 2 3.44 -5.98 14.23
C LEU A 2 4.72 -5.16 14.04
N LEU A 3 4.87 -4.51 12.89
CA LEU A 3 5.99 -3.62 12.60
C LEU A 3 5.69 -2.21 13.08
N PHE A 4 4.52 -1.70 12.71
CA PHE A 4 3.96 -0.46 13.23
C PHE A 4 2.45 -0.41 13.02
N SER A 5 1.79 0.43 13.82
CA SER A 5 0.40 0.85 13.64
C SER A 5 0.31 2.35 13.94
N GLN A 6 -0.21 3.11 13.00
CA GLN A 6 -0.22 4.57 13.06
C GLN A 6 -1.62 5.12 12.81
N ASN A 7 -2.03 6.08 13.64
CA ASN A 7 -3.09 7.02 13.30
C ASN A 7 -2.41 8.19 12.56
N ILE A 8 -2.41 8.17 11.24
CA ILE A 8 -1.78 9.22 10.43
C ILE A 8 -2.51 10.56 10.66
N ARG A 9 -3.84 10.49 10.73
CA ARG A 9 -4.76 11.56 11.15
C ARG A 9 -6.08 10.93 11.58
N ASP A 10 -7.01 11.74 12.11
CA ASP A 10 -8.35 11.26 12.49
C ASP A 10 -9.02 10.54 11.31
N GLY A 11 -9.58 9.36 11.59
CA GLY A 11 -10.22 8.51 10.58
C GLY A 11 -9.27 7.82 9.60
N LEU A 12 -7.93 7.94 9.76
CA LEU A 12 -6.94 7.33 8.87
C LEU A 12 -5.96 6.46 9.67
N ARG A 13 -6.18 5.15 9.64
CA ARG A 13 -5.36 4.14 10.35
C ARG A 13 -4.59 3.28 9.37
N PHE A 14 -3.29 3.17 9.55
CA PHE A 14 -2.40 2.36 8.71
C PHE A 14 -1.50 1.48 9.57
N ALA A 15 -1.35 0.21 9.18
CA ALA A 15 -0.48 -0.72 9.89
C ALA A 15 0.27 -1.63 8.90
N ALA A 16 1.43 -2.11 9.34
CA ALA A 16 2.21 -3.13 8.65
C ALA A 16 2.56 -4.28 9.60
N TRP A 17 2.54 -5.50 9.06
CA TRP A 17 2.80 -6.74 9.79
C TRP A 17 3.77 -7.62 9.00
N HIS A 18 4.80 -8.14 9.66
CA HIS A 18 5.67 -9.17 9.14
C HIS A 18 5.11 -10.55 9.51
N ILE A 19 4.93 -11.40 8.51
CA ILE A 19 4.36 -12.75 8.68
C ILE A 19 5.45 -13.67 9.22
N SER A 20 5.38 -13.98 10.50
CA SER A 20 6.19 -15.02 11.18
C SER A 20 5.33 -16.21 11.61
N GLU A 21 4.02 -16.03 11.58
CA GLU A 21 3.03 -16.99 12.06
C GLU A 21 2.60 -17.98 10.98
N GLY A 22 2.05 -19.12 11.42
CA GLY A 22 1.36 -20.07 10.55
C GLY A 22 -0.04 -19.57 10.15
N GLU A 23 -0.65 -20.19 9.13
CA GLU A 23 -2.00 -19.82 8.67
C GLU A 23 -3.06 -19.94 9.77
N ALA A 24 -2.95 -20.90 10.68
CA ALA A 24 -3.90 -21.10 11.77
C ALA A 24 -4.07 -19.85 12.62
N PHE A 25 -2.97 -19.13 12.90
CA PHE A 25 -3.00 -17.88 13.67
C PHE A 25 -3.95 -16.84 13.08
N PHE A 26 -3.94 -16.69 11.76
CA PHE A 26 -4.79 -15.71 11.09
C PHE A 26 -6.23 -16.20 10.95
N ARG A 27 -6.42 -17.53 10.77
CA ARG A 27 -7.73 -18.15 10.60
C ARG A 27 -8.58 -18.16 11.87
N ASP A 28 -7.95 -18.24 13.05
CA ASP A 28 -8.66 -18.30 14.32
C ASP A 28 -9.56 -17.07 14.55
N ASP A 29 -9.13 -15.89 14.10
CA ASP A 29 -9.88 -14.63 14.23
C ASP A 29 -10.52 -14.16 12.91
N LEU A 30 -10.39 -14.96 11.84
CA LEU A 30 -10.82 -14.55 10.50
C LEU A 30 -11.79 -15.59 9.90
N PRO A 31 -13.07 -15.57 10.31
CA PRO A 31 -14.06 -16.44 9.67
C PRO A 31 -14.15 -16.11 8.17
N LEU A 32 -13.89 -17.11 7.33
CA LEU A 32 -13.86 -16.98 5.88
C LEU A 32 -15.18 -17.44 5.26
N SER A 33 -15.62 -16.77 4.20
CA SER A 33 -16.72 -17.28 3.36
C SER A 33 -16.23 -18.42 2.45
N ALA A 34 -17.17 -19.15 1.87
CA ALA A 34 -16.84 -20.22 0.91
C ALA A 34 -16.12 -19.68 -0.33
N GLU A 35 -16.44 -18.46 -0.78
CA GLU A 35 -15.79 -17.77 -1.90
C GLU A 35 -14.34 -17.40 -1.55
N GLU A 36 -14.09 -16.94 -0.32
CA GLU A 36 -12.75 -16.60 0.16
C GLU A 36 -11.88 -17.85 0.31
N GLU A 37 -12.42 -18.95 0.82
CA GLU A 37 -11.72 -20.24 0.85
C GLU A 37 -11.36 -20.71 -0.56
N ALA A 38 -12.28 -20.59 -1.51
CA ALA A 38 -12.02 -20.92 -2.90
C ALA A 38 -10.97 -19.99 -3.55
N GLU A 39 -10.90 -18.72 -3.14
CA GLU A 39 -9.86 -17.79 -3.60
C GLU A 39 -8.47 -18.22 -3.08
N ILE A 40 -8.35 -18.56 -1.80
CA ILE A 40 -7.10 -19.01 -1.20
C ILE A 40 -6.58 -20.29 -1.87
N LEU A 41 -7.47 -21.23 -2.15
CA LEU A 41 -7.11 -22.49 -2.80
C LEU A 41 -6.55 -22.33 -4.23
N ARG A 42 -6.79 -21.19 -4.88
CA ARG A 42 -6.19 -20.86 -6.19
C ARG A 42 -4.76 -20.34 -6.10
N HIS A 43 -4.29 -20.02 -4.91
CA HIS A 43 -2.90 -19.59 -4.73
C HIS A 43 -1.99 -20.83 -4.72
N HIS A 44 -1.14 -20.94 -5.74
CA HIS A 44 -0.15 -22.03 -5.82
C HIS A 44 1.06 -21.80 -4.89
N ASP A 45 1.33 -20.54 -4.53
CA ASP A 45 2.40 -20.16 -3.62
C ASP A 45 1.88 -20.06 -2.17
N PRO A 46 2.41 -20.88 -1.22
CA PRO A 46 2.00 -20.81 0.18
C PRO A 46 2.21 -19.44 0.83
N LEU A 47 3.24 -18.68 0.42
CA LEU A 47 3.44 -17.33 0.91
C LEU A 47 2.28 -16.42 0.49
N ARG A 48 1.79 -16.58 -0.72
CA ARG A 48 0.66 -15.80 -1.24
C ARG A 48 -0.62 -16.02 -0.44
N SER A 49 -0.91 -17.27 -0.05
CA SER A 49 -2.04 -17.61 0.82
C SER A 49 -1.91 -16.92 2.18
N LYS A 50 -0.71 -16.96 2.77
CA LYS A 50 -0.45 -16.30 4.06
C LYS A 50 -0.57 -14.76 3.94
N GLU A 51 -0.02 -14.15 2.89
CA GLU A 51 -0.15 -12.71 2.65
C GLU A 51 -1.62 -12.30 2.48
N TRP A 52 -2.41 -13.13 1.80
CA TRP A 52 -3.85 -12.91 1.64
C TRP A 52 -4.59 -12.94 2.99
N LEU A 53 -4.34 -13.95 3.81
CA LEU A 53 -4.93 -14.12 5.15
C LEU A 53 -4.48 -12.98 6.08
N ALA A 54 -3.18 -12.76 6.18
CA ALA A 54 -2.59 -11.79 7.10
C ALA A 54 -3.03 -10.35 6.81
N SER A 55 -3.17 -9.97 5.54
CA SER A 55 -3.62 -8.62 5.18
C SER A 55 -5.07 -8.37 5.59
N ARG A 56 -5.95 -9.36 5.47
CA ARG A 56 -7.36 -9.25 5.89
C ARG A 56 -7.52 -9.32 7.40
N TRP A 57 -6.73 -10.15 8.04
CA TRP A 57 -6.65 -10.20 9.50
C TRP A 57 -6.19 -8.84 10.06
N LEU A 58 -5.13 -8.26 9.49
CA LEU A 58 -4.62 -6.96 9.91
C LEU A 58 -5.66 -5.85 9.70
N LEU A 59 -6.40 -5.88 8.59
CA LEU A 59 -7.49 -4.93 8.37
C LEU A 59 -8.61 -5.12 9.40
N HIS A 60 -8.96 -6.35 9.75
CA HIS A 60 -9.94 -6.63 10.80
C HIS A 60 -9.48 -6.02 12.14
N GLN A 61 -8.22 -6.22 12.53
CA GLN A 61 -7.66 -5.60 13.74
C GLN A 61 -7.76 -4.07 13.71
N LEU A 62 -7.51 -3.43 12.55
CA LEU A 62 -7.65 -1.98 12.40
C LEU A 62 -9.08 -1.49 12.55
N THR A 63 -10.09 -2.28 12.18
CA THR A 63 -11.50 -1.87 12.34
C THR A 63 -11.89 -1.73 13.81
N GLY A 64 -11.28 -2.52 14.70
CA GLY A 64 -11.66 -2.61 16.11
C GLY A 64 -13.05 -3.21 16.35
N HIS A 65 -13.71 -3.75 15.31
CA HIS A 65 -14.98 -4.42 15.47
C HIS A 65 -14.81 -5.82 16.07
N PRO A 66 -15.70 -6.26 16.95
CA PRO A 66 -15.63 -7.59 17.56
C PRO A 66 -15.89 -8.71 16.52
N GLN A 67 -16.60 -8.39 15.44
CA GLN A 67 -16.84 -9.30 14.33
C GLN A 67 -16.21 -8.74 13.06
N ARG A 68 -15.64 -9.62 12.26
CA ARG A 68 -15.06 -9.25 10.98
C ARG A 68 -16.10 -8.61 10.05
N LEU A 69 -15.80 -7.43 9.53
CA LEU A 69 -16.60 -6.79 8.48
C LEU A 69 -16.34 -7.51 7.14
N PRO A 70 -17.40 -7.93 6.43
CA PRO A 70 -17.23 -8.60 5.15
C PRO A 70 -16.62 -7.68 4.10
N ILE A 71 -15.68 -8.21 3.33
CA ILE A 71 -14.98 -7.50 2.25
C ILE A 71 -15.29 -8.20 0.92
N ALA A 72 -15.65 -7.42 -0.08
CA ALA A 72 -15.73 -7.86 -1.47
C ALA A 72 -14.72 -7.09 -2.33
N LYS A 73 -14.61 -7.46 -3.59
CA LYS A 73 -13.84 -6.75 -4.61
C LYS A 73 -14.80 -6.21 -5.67
N ASP A 74 -14.59 -4.98 -6.09
CA ASP A 74 -15.32 -4.40 -7.22
C ASP A 74 -14.86 -5.00 -8.57
N ALA A 75 -15.42 -4.51 -9.68
CA ALA A 75 -15.09 -4.96 -11.02
C ALA A 75 -13.60 -4.73 -11.41
N TYR A 76 -12.90 -3.88 -10.68
CA TYR A 76 -11.49 -3.54 -10.87
C TYR A 76 -10.57 -4.20 -9.84
N SER A 77 -11.14 -5.07 -8.98
CA SER A 77 -10.44 -5.79 -7.90
C SER A 77 -10.05 -4.91 -6.70
N LYS A 78 -10.61 -3.71 -6.57
CA LYS A 78 -10.44 -2.86 -5.38
C LYS A 78 -11.26 -3.43 -4.23
N PRO A 79 -10.69 -3.65 -3.03
CA PRO A 79 -11.42 -4.14 -1.87
C PRO A 79 -12.35 -3.06 -1.32
N PHE A 80 -13.55 -3.48 -0.88
CA PHE A 80 -14.51 -2.61 -0.20
C PHE A 80 -15.31 -3.41 0.84
N PHE A 81 -15.82 -2.74 1.88
CA PHE A 81 -16.73 -3.33 2.84
C PHE A 81 -18.13 -3.45 2.25
N THR A 82 -18.76 -4.62 2.35
CA THR A 82 -20.08 -4.87 1.76
C THR A 82 -21.25 -4.28 2.56
N GLY A 83 -21.00 -3.84 3.80
CA GLY A 83 -21.98 -3.11 4.63
C GLY A 83 -21.87 -1.60 4.46
N GLN A 84 -22.87 -0.86 4.94
CA GLN A 84 -22.81 0.62 5.02
C GLN A 84 -21.95 1.04 6.20
N THR A 85 -20.64 0.94 6.05
CA THR A 85 -19.68 1.29 7.12
C THR A 85 -19.23 2.75 7.07
N GLY A 86 -19.42 3.42 5.93
CA GLY A 86 -18.81 4.75 5.69
C GLY A 86 -17.28 4.71 5.65
N GLN A 87 -16.68 3.51 5.57
CA GLN A 87 -15.24 3.31 5.60
C GLN A 87 -14.73 2.72 4.29
N TYR A 88 -13.52 3.11 3.95
CA TYR A 88 -12.74 2.62 2.82
C TYR A 88 -11.54 1.84 3.33
N CYS A 89 -11.05 0.91 2.51
CA CYS A 89 -9.87 0.14 2.85
C CYS A 89 -8.95 -0.08 1.66
N SER A 90 -7.68 -0.32 1.96
CA SER A 90 -6.70 -0.76 0.97
C SER A 90 -5.74 -1.76 1.61
N LEU A 91 -5.26 -2.71 0.79
CA LEU A 91 -4.36 -3.77 1.20
C LEU A 91 -3.12 -3.79 0.30
N SER A 92 -1.98 -4.09 0.88
CA SER A 92 -0.73 -4.32 0.16
C SER A 92 0.08 -5.42 0.79
N HIS A 93 1.00 -6.01 0.01
CA HIS A 93 1.94 -7.00 0.53
C HIS A 93 3.22 -7.02 -0.31
N SER A 94 4.32 -7.34 0.32
CA SER A 94 5.62 -7.49 -0.32
C SER A 94 6.51 -8.45 0.48
N ARG A 95 6.83 -9.62 -0.08
CA ARG A 95 7.79 -10.59 0.47
C ARG A 95 7.56 -10.95 1.96
N GLY A 96 6.32 -11.30 2.31
CA GLY A 96 5.96 -11.70 3.67
C GLY A 96 5.69 -10.51 4.61
N ILE A 97 5.70 -9.30 4.11
CA ILE A 97 5.18 -8.12 4.80
C ILE A 97 3.82 -7.79 4.21
N VAL A 98 2.85 -7.51 5.05
CA VAL A 98 1.51 -7.06 4.64
C VAL A 98 1.20 -5.71 5.26
N ALA A 99 0.38 -4.93 4.58
CA ALA A 99 -0.14 -3.67 5.08
C ALA A 99 -1.65 -3.58 4.87
N ALA A 100 -2.29 -2.89 5.80
CA ALA A 100 -3.71 -2.57 5.74
C ALA A 100 -3.92 -1.10 6.07
N LEU A 101 -4.84 -0.49 5.33
CA LEU A 101 -5.27 0.88 5.50
C LEU A 101 -6.78 0.90 5.71
N LEU A 102 -7.22 1.67 6.69
CA LEU A 102 -8.62 1.99 6.97
C LEU A 102 -8.79 3.51 6.95
N SER A 103 -9.80 4.01 6.24
CA SER A 103 -10.02 5.44 6.01
C SER A 103 -11.51 5.78 5.94
N GLU A 104 -11.87 7.01 6.26
CA GLU A 104 -13.19 7.61 6.02
C GLU A 104 -13.31 8.22 4.60
N HIS A 105 -12.21 8.28 3.86
CA HIS A 105 -12.15 8.78 2.48
C HIS A 105 -11.59 7.72 1.55
N ASP A 106 -11.84 7.87 0.26
CA ASP A 106 -11.28 6.98 -0.76
C ASP A 106 -9.75 6.97 -0.69
N CYS A 107 -9.17 5.78 -0.66
CA CYS A 107 -7.78 5.59 -0.27
C CYS A 107 -7.09 4.45 -0.99
N GLY A 108 -5.76 4.47 -0.95
CA GLY A 108 -4.90 3.38 -1.37
C GLY A 108 -3.62 3.34 -0.55
N CYS A 109 -3.06 2.17 -0.35
CA CYS A 109 -1.75 2.02 0.26
C CYS A 109 -0.88 1.04 -0.54
N ASP A 110 0.41 1.27 -0.47
CA ASP A 110 1.39 0.33 -1.01
C ASP A 110 2.61 0.19 -0.10
N ILE A 111 3.18 -1.01 -0.11
CA ILE A 111 4.47 -1.32 0.52
C ILE A 111 5.35 -2.07 -0.47
N GLN A 112 6.65 -1.75 -0.48
CA GLN A 112 7.62 -2.41 -1.35
C GLN A 112 8.92 -2.65 -0.61
N VAL A 113 9.25 -3.94 -0.40
CA VAL A 113 10.61 -4.33 0.04
C VAL A 113 11.61 -3.90 -1.00
N LEU A 114 12.75 -3.36 -0.56
CA LEU A 114 13.80 -2.88 -1.44
C LEU A 114 14.38 -4.01 -2.29
N VAL A 115 14.46 -3.78 -3.60
CA VAL A 115 14.92 -4.78 -4.59
C VAL A 115 15.81 -4.15 -5.66
N ASP A 116 16.93 -4.81 -6.01
CA ASP A 116 17.93 -4.30 -6.95
C ASP A 116 17.42 -4.04 -8.38
N LYS A 117 16.32 -4.65 -8.75
CA LYS A 117 15.75 -4.47 -10.10
C LYS A 117 15.07 -3.11 -10.29
N MET A 118 14.69 -2.41 -9.21
CA MET A 118 13.87 -1.20 -9.27
C MET A 118 14.49 -0.08 -10.11
N PRO A 119 15.79 0.25 -9.99
CA PRO A 119 16.39 1.27 -10.84
C PRO A 119 16.30 0.99 -12.34
N ARG A 120 16.32 -0.29 -12.74
CA ARG A 120 16.20 -0.67 -14.17
C ARG A 120 14.82 -0.48 -14.75
N ILE A 121 13.79 -0.51 -13.91
CA ILE A 121 12.39 -0.33 -14.34
C ILE A 121 11.88 1.09 -14.08
N ALA A 122 12.60 1.92 -13.35
CA ALA A 122 12.24 3.30 -13.05
C ALA A 122 11.77 4.11 -14.28
N PRO A 123 12.46 4.06 -15.45
CA PRO A 123 12.02 4.79 -16.64
C PRO A 123 10.65 4.39 -17.18
N LYS A 124 10.10 3.24 -16.75
CA LYS A 124 8.78 2.77 -17.18
C LYS A 124 7.64 3.42 -16.41
N PHE A 125 7.89 3.87 -15.17
CA PHE A 125 6.84 4.43 -14.31
C PHE A 125 7.14 5.86 -13.84
N MET A 126 8.41 6.28 -13.83
CA MET A 126 8.77 7.65 -13.47
C MET A 126 8.70 8.57 -14.70
N ARG A 127 8.23 9.79 -14.48
CA ARG A 127 8.33 10.88 -15.46
C ARG A 127 9.78 11.32 -15.62
N SER A 128 10.08 12.00 -16.72
CA SER A 128 11.45 12.47 -16.96
C SER A 128 11.91 13.47 -15.91
N ASP A 129 11.04 14.41 -15.52
CA ASP A 129 11.30 15.41 -14.48
C ASP A 129 11.48 14.78 -13.08
N GLU A 130 10.66 13.78 -12.70
CA GLU A 130 10.83 13.02 -11.46
C GLU A 130 12.16 12.25 -11.45
N PHE A 131 12.49 11.62 -12.56
CA PHE A 131 13.72 10.84 -12.69
C PHE A 131 14.97 11.73 -12.66
N GLU A 132 14.95 12.86 -13.37
CA GLU A 132 16.04 13.87 -13.33
C GLU A 132 16.23 14.43 -11.92
N TRP A 133 15.13 14.71 -11.21
CA TRP A 133 15.20 15.17 -9.82
C TRP A 133 15.85 14.12 -8.91
N VAL A 134 15.51 12.84 -9.08
CA VAL A 134 16.16 11.74 -8.32
C VAL A 134 17.65 11.62 -8.67
N GLN A 135 18.03 11.74 -9.95
CA GLN A 135 19.44 11.63 -10.37
C GLN A 135 20.35 12.73 -9.80
N GLN A 136 19.79 13.86 -9.38
CA GLN A 136 20.53 14.93 -8.72
C GLN A 136 20.81 14.64 -7.23
N ARG A 137 20.30 13.53 -6.68
CA ARG A 137 20.52 13.13 -5.29
C ARG A 137 21.73 12.21 -5.13
N PRO A 138 22.29 12.08 -3.91
CA PRO A 138 23.31 11.08 -3.64
C PRO A 138 22.87 9.67 -4.07
N VAL A 139 23.79 8.87 -4.59
CA VAL A 139 23.46 7.54 -5.16
C VAL A 139 22.73 6.65 -4.17
N ALA A 140 23.07 6.71 -2.89
CA ALA A 140 22.37 5.93 -1.85
C ALA A 140 20.89 6.34 -1.70
N GLU A 141 20.58 7.63 -1.87
CA GLU A 141 19.20 8.14 -1.82
C GLU A 141 18.44 7.81 -3.09
N GLN A 142 19.09 7.80 -4.26
CA GLN A 142 18.42 7.49 -5.53
C GLN A 142 17.71 6.15 -5.49
N PHE A 143 18.36 5.12 -4.93
CA PHE A 143 17.80 3.79 -4.79
C PHE A 143 16.51 3.80 -3.94
N LEU A 144 16.53 4.51 -2.81
CA LEU A 144 15.39 4.63 -1.91
C LEU A 144 14.26 5.43 -2.55
N LEU A 145 14.56 6.57 -3.16
CA LEU A 145 13.58 7.44 -3.79
C LEU A 145 12.85 6.76 -4.96
N ILE A 146 13.54 5.95 -5.75
CA ILE A 146 12.91 5.17 -6.83
C ILE A 146 11.84 4.22 -6.26
N HIS A 147 12.11 3.53 -5.15
CA HIS A 147 11.11 2.68 -4.50
C HIS A 147 9.96 3.51 -3.91
N LEU A 148 10.26 4.69 -3.39
CA LEU A 148 9.24 5.59 -2.85
C LEU A 148 8.30 6.11 -3.95
N PHE A 149 8.83 6.53 -5.11
CA PHE A 149 8.00 6.89 -6.26
C PHE A 149 7.14 5.72 -6.75
N TRP A 150 7.66 4.50 -6.71
CA TRP A 150 6.90 3.30 -7.04
C TRP A 150 5.72 3.12 -6.09
N THR A 151 5.96 3.08 -4.78
CA THR A 151 4.90 2.89 -3.78
C THR A 151 3.87 4.03 -3.82
N ALA A 152 4.30 5.27 -4.07
CA ALA A 152 3.40 6.41 -4.18
C ALA A 152 2.47 6.29 -5.39
N LYS A 153 2.98 5.89 -6.55
CA LYS A 153 2.16 5.68 -7.75
C LYS A 153 1.23 4.47 -7.62
N GLU A 154 1.70 3.37 -7.02
CA GLU A 154 0.86 2.21 -6.71
C GLU A 154 -0.25 2.56 -5.71
N ALA A 155 0.05 3.35 -4.67
CA ALA A 155 -0.96 3.79 -3.70
C ALA A 155 -2.03 4.67 -4.37
N MET A 156 -1.64 5.63 -5.21
CA MET A 156 -2.58 6.44 -5.99
C MET A 156 -3.41 5.60 -6.98
N PHE A 157 -2.79 4.63 -7.65
CA PHE A 157 -3.48 3.71 -8.54
C PHE A 157 -4.54 2.88 -7.79
N LYS A 158 -4.21 2.37 -6.60
CA LYS A 158 -5.15 1.65 -5.74
C LYS A 158 -6.26 2.55 -5.21
N ALA A 159 -5.95 3.81 -4.87
CA ALA A 159 -6.95 4.80 -4.48
C ALA A 159 -7.92 5.09 -5.62
N TYR A 160 -7.43 5.28 -6.84
CA TYR A 160 -8.27 5.49 -8.02
C TYR A 160 -9.16 4.27 -8.33
N GLY A 161 -8.63 3.06 -8.17
CA GLY A 161 -9.39 1.82 -8.28
C GLY A 161 -9.88 1.47 -9.68
N GLN A 162 -9.42 2.13 -10.74
CA GLN A 162 -9.77 1.80 -12.13
C GLN A 162 -8.56 1.38 -12.93
N LYS A 163 -8.78 0.73 -14.08
CA LYS A 163 -7.74 0.23 -14.96
C LYS A 163 -7.23 1.29 -15.95
N GLU A 164 -6.24 0.90 -16.76
CA GLU A 164 -5.70 1.70 -17.87
C GLU A 164 -5.02 3.00 -17.41
N VAL A 165 -4.31 2.96 -16.29
CA VAL A 165 -3.48 4.08 -15.81
C VAL A 165 -2.04 3.84 -16.27
N ASP A 166 -1.53 4.76 -17.06
CA ASP A 166 -0.10 4.86 -17.34
C ASP A 166 0.58 5.63 -16.20
N PHE A 167 1.41 4.96 -15.41
CA PHE A 167 2.08 5.56 -14.26
C PHE A 167 2.99 6.73 -14.63
N LYS A 168 3.58 6.68 -15.81
CA LYS A 168 4.44 7.74 -16.32
C LYS A 168 3.65 8.94 -16.86
N GLY A 169 2.56 8.67 -17.55
CA GLY A 169 1.78 9.70 -18.23
C GLY A 169 0.67 10.31 -17.37
N HIS A 170 0.09 9.53 -16.45
CA HIS A 170 -1.10 9.94 -15.73
C HIS A 170 -0.88 10.27 -14.26
N LEU A 171 0.21 9.79 -13.63
CA LEU A 171 0.48 9.99 -12.20
C LEU A 171 1.65 10.96 -12.00
N PHE A 172 1.39 12.00 -11.20
CA PHE A 172 2.31 13.10 -10.92
C PHE A 172 2.48 13.22 -9.42
N ILE A 173 3.70 13.50 -8.96
CA ILE A 173 4.01 13.72 -7.55
C ILE A 173 4.72 15.06 -7.44
N ASP A 174 4.22 15.94 -6.57
CA ASP A 174 4.86 17.21 -6.30
C ASP A 174 6.23 17.00 -5.63
N PRO A 175 7.19 17.91 -5.84
CA PRO A 175 8.47 17.89 -5.15
C PRO A 175 8.30 17.85 -3.62
N PHE A 176 9.18 17.11 -2.94
CA PHE A 176 9.17 16.98 -1.49
C PHE A 176 10.61 16.92 -0.93
N VAL A 177 10.72 17.16 0.37
CA VAL A 177 11.99 16.94 1.09
C VAL A 177 11.95 15.53 1.66
N TRP A 178 12.96 14.73 1.29
CA TRP A 178 13.08 13.35 1.74
C TRP A 178 13.94 13.24 2.99
N THR A 179 13.48 12.48 3.96
CA THR A 179 14.26 11.98 5.10
C THR A 179 13.94 10.50 5.33
N THR A 180 14.88 9.76 5.90
CA THR A 180 14.70 8.34 6.25
C THR A 180 14.02 8.15 7.61
N GLU A 181 13.95 9.19 8.42
CA GLU A 181 13.52 9.13 9.82
C GLU A 181 12.08 9.53 10.01
N ASP A 182 11.56 10.43 9.14
CA ASP A 182 10.24 11.01 9.28
C ASP A 182 9.27 10.56 8.19
N THR A 183 7.98 10.65 8.50
CA THR A 183 6.93 10.55 7.49
C THR A 183 6.93 11.82 6.62
N VAL A 184 7.16 11.63 5.33
CA VAL A 184 7.10 12.70 4.34
C VAL A 184 5.65 12.87 3.86
N THR A 185 5.21 14.11 3.76
CA THR A 185 3.89 14.45 3.20
C THR A 185 4.06 15.28 1.93
N THR A 186 3.35 14.90 0.89
CA THR A 186 3.31 15.66 -0.38
C THR A 186 1.96 15.49 -1.07
N THR A 187 1.81 16.09 -2.23
CA THR A 187 0.62 15.97 -3.09
C THR A 187 0.93 15.11 -4.30
N GLY A 188 -0.01 14.24 -4.63
CA GLY A 188 -0.03 13.51 -5.89
C GLY A 188 -1.25 13.88 -6.73
N TYR A 189 -1.15 13.70 -8.03
CA TYR A 189 -2.26 13.96 -8.97
C TYR A 189 -2.40 12.79 -9.94
N LEU A 190 -3.64 12.42 -10.19
CA LEU A 190 -3.99 11.59 -11.34
C LEU A 190 -4.67 12.49 -12.36
N LYS A 191 -4.12 12.53 -13.57
CA LYS A 191 -4.67 13.26 -14.72
C LYS A 191 -4.77 12.30 -15.89
N LYS A 192 -6.00 11.89 -16.20
CA LYS A 192 -6.30 10.96 -17.28
C LYS A 192 -7.59 11.38 -17.95
N ASP A 193 -7.55 11.63 -19.25
CA ASP A 193 -8.69 12.08 -20.05
C ASP A 193 -9.37 13.32 -19.42
N HIS A 194 -10.62 13.15 -18.97
CA HIS A 194 -11.39 14.22 -18.30
C HIS A 194 -11.35 14.10 -16.77
N VAL A 195 -10.60 13.12 -16.23
CA VAL A 195 -10.45 12.88 -14.79
C VAL A 195 -9.21 13.62 -14.29
N SER A 196 -9.40 14.45 -13.27
CA SER A 196 -8.30 15.09 -12.52
C SER A 196 -8.58 14.91 -11.04
N LEU A 197 -7.77 14.10 -10.38
CA LEU A 197 -7.88 13.81 -8.95
C LEU A 197 -6.61 14.27 -8.24
N LYS A 198 -6.78 14.78 -7.03
CA LYS A 198 -5.71 15.20 -6.14
C LYS A 198 -5.66 14.28 -4.94
N TYR A 199 -4.47 13.85 -4.56
CA TYR A 199 -4.23 12.98 -3.41
C TYR A 199 -3.27 13.65 -2.43
N GLN A 200 -3.55 13.50 -1.15
CA GLN A 200 -2.54 13.71 -0.11
C GLN A 200 -1.78 12.39 0.06
N LEU A 201 -0.46 12.46 -0.01
CA LEU A 201 0.44 11.32 0.14
C LEU A 201 1.17 11.41 1.47
N PHE A 202 1.21 10.30 2.19
CA PHE A 202 2.04 10.09 3.37
C PHE A 202 2.98 8.94 3.06
N MET A 203 4.29 9.19 3.16
CA MET A 203 5.31 8.27 2.68
C MET A 203 6.40 8.09 3.73
N GLY A 204 6.95 6.91 3.80
CA GLY A 204 8.04 6.64 4.73
C GLY A 204 8.80 5.36 4.42
N MET A 205 9.79 5.12 5.23
CA MET A 205 10.61 3.91 5.20
C MET A 205 10.51 3.20 6.54
N CYS A 206 10.40 1.89 6.51
CA CYS A 206 10.68 1.04 7.66
C CYS A 206 12.08 0.45 7.44
N ALA A 207 13.00 0.83 8.31
CA ALA A 207 14.34 0.27 8.32
C ALA A 207 14.33 -1.18 8.84
N ASP A 208 15.43 -1.88 8.67
CA ASP A 208 15.62 -3.22 9.20
C ASP A 208 15.40 -3.22 10.73
N VAL A 209 14.38 -3.96 11.17
CA VAL A 209 14.08 -4.14 12.58
C VAL A 209 14.85 -5.36 13.07
N ASP A 210 15.85 -5.15 13.90
CA ASP A 210 16.69 -6.18 14.52
C ASP A 210 17.41 -7.11 13.52
N GLN A 211 17.76 -6.61 12.32
CA GLN A 211 18.42 -7.36 11.23
C GLN A 211 17.64 -8.61 10.77
N GLN A 212 16.33 -8.65 11.02
CA GLN A 212 15.48 -9.79 10.66
C GLN A 212 14.49 -9.48 9.53
N ILE A 213 14.25 -8.20 9.26
CA ILE A 213 13.24 -7.76 8.29
C ILE A 213 13.90 -6.85 7.26
N ALA A 214 13.77 -7.24 6.00
CA ALA A 214 14.29 -6.43 4.92
C ALA A 214 13.63 -5.03 4.91
N PRO A 215 14.40 -3.95 4.75
CA PRO A 215 13.85 -2.60 4.70
C PRO A 215 12.86 -2.44 3.56
N PHE A 216 11.81 -1.66 3.79
CA PHE A 216 10.76 -1.41 2.80
C PHE A 216 10.27 0.03 2.83
N MET A 217 9.80 0.49 1.69
CA MET A 217 9.06 1.75 1.55
C MET A 217 7.56 1.51 1.70
N TRP A 218 6.88 2.51 2.21
CA TRP A 218 5.43 2.52 2.30
C TRP A 218 4.86 3.87 1.88
N THR A 219 3.66 3.83 1.31
CA THR A 219 2.89 5.03 0.98
C THR A 219 1.41 4.80 1.28
N VAL A 220 0.78 5.84 1.81
CA VAL A 220 -0.67 5.99 1.93
C VAL A 220 -1.09 7.16 1.04
N ALA A 221 -2.09 6.95 0.18
CA ALA A 221 -2.72 7.96 -0.65
C ALA A 221 -4.19 8.08 -0.26
N ILE A 222 -4.65 9.31 -0.01
CA ILE A 222 -6.05 9.61 0.24
C ILE A 222 -6.52 10.69 -0.72
N LEU A 223 -7.75 10.55 -1.23
CA LEU A 223 -8.36 11.56 -2.06
C LEU A 223 -8.45 12.87 -1.24
N ALA A 224 -7.90 13.95 -1.78
CA ALA A 224 -7.99 15.27 -1.19
C ALA A 224 -9.28 15.96 -1.65
N ASP A 225 -9.86 16.75 -0.77
CA ASP A 225 -11.03 17.58 -1.05
C ASP A 225 -10.74 18.63 -2.13
#